data_2649ef66605ce3ea014c00c1a089dbd7
#
_entry.id   2649ef66605ce3ea014c00c1a089dbd7
#
_cell.length_a   1.000
_cell.length_b   1.000
_cell.length_c   1.000
_cell.angle_alpha   90.00
_cell.angle_beta   90.00
_cell.angle_gamma   90.00
#
_symmetry.space_group_name_H-M   'P 1'
#
loop_
_entity.id
_entity.type
_entity.pdbx_description
1 polymer ?
#
loop_
_entity_poly.entity_id
_entity_poly.type
_entity_poly.pdbx_seq_one_letter_code
_entity_poly.pdbx_strand_id
1 'polypeptide(L)'
;QRQMCIRDSSLVGVVAQRLMRKVCPYCKKEVATSLSDRLALQEGIKYISKGTGCPHCNQTGYKGRIAIHEVIEIDSKVRKMISNQEEIDDIMKYLVEEQGVETLRDQALKLVKEGKTTVDEFNKIIAYID
;
A
#
# COMPACT_ATOMS: atom_id res chain seq x y z
N GLN A 1 2.58 -11.31 23.66
CA GLN A 1 1.99 -10.19 22.98
C GLN A 1 0.79 -10.54 22.14
N ARG A 2 0.86 -11.60 21.35
CA ARG A 2 -0.31 -12.07 20.60
C ARG A 2 -1.41 -12.53 21.52
N GLN A 3 -1.06 -13.03 22.67
CA GLN A 3 -2.06 -13.44 23.64
C GLN A 3 -2.85 -12.26 24.16
N MET A 4 -2.18 -11.11 24.30
CA MET A 4 -2.90 -9.91 24.66
C MET A 4 -3.86 -9.52 23.55
N CYS A 5 -3.45 -9.69 22.31
CA CYS A 5 -4.29 -9.41 21.18
C CYS A 5 -5.59 -10.21 21.20
N ILE A 6 -5.50 -11.44 21.65
CA ILE A 6 -6.66 -12.33 21.68
C ILE A 6 -7.69 -11.88 22.73
N ARG A 7 -7.22 -11.35 23.83
CA ARG A 7 -8.10 -11.00 24.95
C ARG A 7 -8.82 -9.67 24.77
N ASP A 8 -8.22 -8.76 24.06
CA ASP A 8 -8.78 -7.41 23.94
C ASP A 8 -9.49 -7.27 22.60
N SER A 9 -10.81 -6.97 22.67
CA SER A 9 -11.63 -6.85 21.47
C SER A 9 -11.31 -5.59 20.66
N SER A 10 -10.66 -4.60 21.26
CA SER A 10 -10.29 -3.37 20.57
C SER A 10 -8.89 -3.40 20.00
N LEU A 11 -8.27 -4.56 19.99
CA LEU A 11 -6.90 -4.69 19.53
C LEU A 11 -6.75 -4.49 18.03
N VAL A 12 -5.66 -3.85 17.66
CA VAL A 12 -5.30 -3.59 16.28
C VAL A 12 -4.14 -4.50 15.91
N GLY A 13 -4.24 -5.17 14.76
CA GLY A 13 -3.19 -6.04 14.28
C GLY A 13 -2.69 -5.59 12.91
N VAL A 14 -1.40 -5.77 12.67
CA VAL A 14 -0.81 -5.52 11.36
C VAL A 14 -0.82 -6.83 10.58
N VAL A 15 -1.55 -6.84 9.45
CA VAL A 15 -1.70 -8.04 8.61
C VAL A 15 -0.55 -8.15 7.62
N ALA A 16 -0.14 -7.03 7.04
CA ALA A 16 0.90 -7.01 6.03
C ALA A 16 1.64 -5.69 6.10
N GLN A 17 2.92 -5.72 5.71
CA GLN A 17 3.76 -4.53 5.69
C GLN A 17 4.73 -4.64 4.53
N ARG A 18 4.97 -3.51 3.85
CA ARG A 18 5.93 -3.44 2.76
C ARG A 18 6.63 -2.10 2.79
N LEU A 19 7.84 -2.09 2.27
CA LEU A 19 8.63 -0.87 2.11
C LEU A 19 8.64 -0.48 0.64
N MET A 20 8.37 0.81 0.38
CA MET A 20 8.46 1.38 -0.96
C MET A 20 9.53 2.45 -0.96
N ARG A 21 10.28 2.53 -2.05
CA ARG A 21 11.29 3.59 -2.20
C ARG A 21 10.60 4.90 -2.53
N LYS A 22 11.08 5.98 -1.94
CA LYS A 22 10.59 7.32 -2.23
C LYS A 22 11.33 7.89 -3.43
N VAL A 23 10.61 8.62 -4.27
CA VAL A 23 11.26 9.34 -5.37
C VAL A 23 12.18 10.40 -4.78
N CYS A 24 13.35 10.57 -5.39
CA CYS A 24 14.33 11.55 -4.91
C CYS A 24 13.77 12.98 -5.09
N PRO A 25 13.71 13.77 -4.02
CA PRO A 25 13.14 15.13 -4.12
C PRO A 25 14.00 16.09 -4.92
N TYR A 26 15.29 15.78 -5.10
CA TYR A 26 16.21 16.67 -5.80
C TYR A 26 16.14 16.54 -7.32
N CYS A 27 15.77 15.36 -7.81
CA CYS A 27 15.65 15.13 -9.26
C CYS A 27 14.26 14.71 -9.68
N LYS A 28 13.30 14.86 -8.79
CA LYS A 28 11.90 14.51 -9.06
C LYS A 28 11.36 15.32 -10.23
N LYS A 29 10.69 14.63 -11.15
CA LYS A 29 10.03 15.24 -12.30
C LYS A 29 8.64 14.69 -12.44
N GLU A 30 7.71 15.54 -12.82
CA GLU A 30 6.36 15.13 -13.17
C GLU A 30 6.33 14.81 -14.66
N VAL A 31 5.83 13.63 -15.01
CA VAL A 31 5.77 13.18 -16.39
C VAL A 31 4.37 12.68 -16.71
N ALA A 32 3.99 12.75 -17.99
CA ALA A 32 2.69 12.25 -18.41
C ALA A 32 2.65 10.72 -18.30
N THR A 33 1.51 10.19 -17.88
CA THR A 33 1.33 8.75 -17.78
C THR A 33 1.24 8.13 -19.17
N SER A 34 1.90 6.98 -19.33
CA SER A 34 1.76 6.16 -20.53
C SER A 34 0.49 5.31 -20.43
N LEU A 35 0.13 4.64 -21.52
CA LEU A 35 -1.01 3.73 -21.49
C LEU A 35 -0.78 2.58 -20.51
N SER A 36 0.44 2.04 -20.47
CA SER A 36 0.75 0.96 -19.54
C SER A 36 0.66 1.44 -18.08
N ASP A 37 1.06 2.67 -17.78
CA ASP A 37 0.92 3.24 -16.45
C ASP A 37 -0.54 3.34 -16.04
N ARG A 38 -1.40 3.81 -16.95
CA ARG A 38 -2.84 3.94 -16.67
C ARG A 38 -3.49 2.58 -16.44
N LEU A 39 -3.09 1.58 -17.22
CA LEU A 39 -3.61 0.23 -17.04
C LEU A 39 -3.17 -0.37 -15.71
N ALA A 40 -1.92 -0.14 -15.33
CA ALA A 40 -1.39 -0.66 -14.06
C ALA A 40 -2.10 -0.01 -12.87
N LEU A 41 -2.28 1.29 -12.90
CA LEU A 41 -2.90 2.03 -11.80
C LEU A 41 -4.42 1.89 -11.77
N GLN A 42 -5.04 1.57 -12.91
CA GLN A 42 -6.50 1.48 -13.05
C GLN A 42 -7.21 2.75 -12.61
N GLU A 43 -6.55 3.89 -12.83
CA GLU A 43 -7.05 5.21 -12.46
C GLU A 43 -6.79 6.19 -13.58
N GLY A 44 -7.59 7.25 -13.65
CA GLY A 44 -7.43 8.29 -14.65
C GLY A 44 -6.37 9.31 -14.30
N ILE A 45 -5.25 8.90 -13.79
CA ILE A 45 -4.16 9.78 -13.40
C ILE A 45 -3.42 10.24 -14.65
N LYS A 46 -3.27 11.55 -14.79
CA LYS A 46 -2.63 12.12 -15.99
C LYS A 46 -1.13 12.27 -15.84
N TYR A 47 -0.64 12.52 -14.64
CA TYR A 47 0.78 12.79 -14.39
C TYR A 47 1.25 11.97 -13.21
N ILE A 48 2.49 11.53 -13.27
CA ILE A 48 3.16 10.77 -12.22
C ILE A 48 4.54 11.36 -12.00
N SER A 49 5.14 11.01 -10.86
CA SER A 49 6.48 11.49 -10.54
C SER A 49 7.52 10.44 -10.85
N LYS A 50 8.66 10.87 -11.32
CA LYS A 50 9.83 10.02 -11.56
C LYS A 50 11.08 10.76 -11.13
N GLY A 51 12.07 10.02 -10.65
CA GLY A 51 13.39 10.56 -10.39
C GLY A 51 14.27 10.33 -11.59
N THR A 52 14.87 11.41 -12.11
CA THR A 52 15.73 11.33 -13.31
C THR A 52 17.14 10.83 -12.99
N GLY A 53 17.51 10.84 -11.72
CA GLY A 53 18.86 10.53 -11.29
C GLY A 53 19.67 11.79 -11.04
N CYS A 54 20.37 11.84 -9.92
CA CYS A 54 21.22 12.97 -9.57
C CYS A 54 22.26 12.52 -8.53
N PRO A 55 23.26 13.36 -8.21
CA PRO A 55 24.25 12.98 -7.20
C PRO A 55 23.68 12.71 -5.82
N HIS A 56 22.55 13.35 -5.46
CA HIS A 56 21.94 13.17 -4.14
C HIS A 56 21.35 11.77 -3.95
N CYS A 57 20.93 11.11 -5.02
CA CYS A 57 20.36 9.77 -4.98
C CYS A 57 21.28 8.72 -5.62
N ASN A 58 22.53 9.07 -5.91
CA ASN A 58 23.49 8.20 -6.58
C ASN A 58 22.96 7.72 -7.92
N GLN A 59 22.29 8.58 -8.66
CA GLN A 59 21.75 8.34 -9.99
C GLN A 59 20.64 7.28 -10.03
N THR A 60 20.08 6.93 -8.87
CA THR A 60 19.01 5.92 -8.81
C THR A 60 17.62 6.49 -9.04
N GLY A 61 17.43 7.77 -8.78
CA GLY A 61 16.11 8.39 -8.82
C GLY A 61 15.31 8.21 -7.53
N TYR A 62 15.87 7.53 -6.54
CA TYR A 62 15.19 7.25 -5.27
C TYR A 62 16.03 7.67 -4.09
N LYS A 63 15.37 8.19 -3.06
CA LYS A 63 16.03 8.56 -1.81
C LYS A 63 15.05 8.37 -0.64
N GLY A 64 15.40 7.45 0.26
CA GLY A 64 14.56 7.13 1.40
C GLY A 64 13.49 6.10 1.08
N ARG A 65 12.78 5.65 2.10
CA ARG A 65 11.75 4.62 1.99
C ARG A 65 10.55 4.97 2.84
N ILE A 66 9.39 4.47 2.42
CA ILE A 66 8.13 4.62 3.15
C ILE A 66 7.57 3.24 3.43
N ALA A 67 7.14 3.00 4.67
CA ALA A 67 6.45 1.76 5.02
C ALA A 67 4.95 1.93 4.80
N ILE A 68 4.33 0.91 4.23
CA ILE A 68 2.87 0.82 4.12
C ILE A 68 2.43 -0.46 4.81
N HIS A 69 1.27 -0.43 5.46
CA HIS A 69 0.78 -1.62 6.16
C HIS A 69 -0.73 -1.68 6.15
N GLU A 70 -1.22 -2.92 6.13
CA GLU A 70 -2.63 -3.20 6.35
C GLU A 70 -2.83 -3.43 7.84
N VAL A 71 -3.62 -2.56 8.46
CA VAL A 71 -3.91 -2.60 9.88
C VAL A 71 -5.39 -2.92 10.04
N ILE A 72 -5.70 -3.92 10.84
CA ILE A 72 -7.08 -4.33 11.08
C ILE A 72 -7.40 -4.26 12.57
N GLU A 73 -8.68 -4.08 12.87
CA GLU A 73 -9.18 -4.16 14.23
C GLU A 73 -9.78 -5.54 14.42
N ILE A 74 -9.34 -6.23 15.49
CA ILE A 74 -9.86 -7.56 15.81
C ILE A 74 -11.09 -7.36 16.70
N ASP A 75 -12.23 -7.13 16.06
CA ASP A 75 -13.48 -6.97 16.79
C ASP A 75 -14.20 -8.33 16.94
N SER A 76 -15.34 -8.33 17.59
CA SER A 76 -16.08 -9.56 17.84
C SER A 76 -16.55 -10.23 16.55
N LYS A 77 -16.89 -9.44 15.54
CA LYS A 77 -17.32 -9.99 14.26
C LYS A 77 -16.18 -10.68 13.52
N VAL A 78 -14.98 -10.08 13.52
CA VAL A 78 -13.80 -10.70 12.92
C VAL A 78 -13.50 -12.01 13.62
N ARG A 79 -13.53 -12.03 14.95
CA ARG A 79 -13.30 -13.26 15.70
C ARG A 79 -14.29 -14.35 15.33
N LYS A 80 -15.56 -13.97 15.18
CA LYS A 80 -16.61 -14.91 14.83
C LYS A 80 -16.38 -15.47 13.43
N MET A 81 -16.00 -14.62 12.48
CA MET A 81 -15.70 -15.05 11.12
C MET A 81 -14.56 -16.04 11.09
N ILE A 82 -13.52 -15.76 11.86
CA ILE A 82 -12.36 -16.67 11.96
C ILE A 82 -12.78 -17.99 12.58
N SER A 83 -13.58 -17.96 13.65
CA SER A 83 -14.06 -19.17 14.32
C SER A 83 -14.92 -20.03 13.40
N ASN A 84 -15.70 -19.39 12.53
CA ASN A 84 -16.54 -20.07 11.57
C ASN A 84 -15.79 -20.51 10.32
N GLN A 85 -14.47 -20.27 10.27
CA GLN A 85 -13.61 -20.65 9.17
C GLN A 85 -14.10 -20.08 7.83
N GLU A 86 -14.57 -18.82 7.85
CA GLU A 86 -15.00 -18.17 6.64
C GLU A 86 -13.83 -17.91 5.70
N GLU A 87 -14.13 -17.79 4.40
CA GLU A 87 -13.11 -17.55 3.40
C GLU A 87 -12.38 -16.25 3.66
N ILE A 88 -11.08 -16.24 3.38
CA ILE A 88 -10.26 -15.04 3.55
C ILE A 88 -10.81 -13.88 2.77
N ASP A 89 -11.30 -14.14 1.55
CA ASP A 89 -11.88 -13.08 0.71
C ASP A 89 -13.09 -12.41 1.38
N ASP A 90 -13.93 -13.20 2.05
CA ASP A 90 -15.09 -12.66 2.75
C ASP A 90 -14.68 -11.83 3.97
N ILE A 91 -13.66 -12.27 4.69
CA ILE A 91 -13.13 -11.54 5.84
C ILE A 91 -12.54 -10.22 5.37
N MET A 92 -11.75 -10.23 4.30
CA MET A 92 -11.16 -9.01 3.76
C MET A 92 -12.23 -8.05 3.26
N LYS A 93 -13.29 -8.57 2.64
CA LYS A 93 -14.39 -7.73 2.19
C LYS A 93 -15.05 -7.01 3.35
N TYR A 94 -15.29 -7.71 4.45
CA TYR A 94 -15.83 -7.08 5.65
C TYR A 94 -14.89 -6.00 6.17
N LEU A 95 -13.59 -6.31 6.25
CA LEU A 95 -12.61 -5.36 6.78
C LEU A 95 -12.56 -4.08 5.94
N VAL A 96 -12.59 -4.21 4.62
CA VAL A 96 -12.54 -3.05 3.74
C VAL A 96 -13.84 -2.27 3.79
N GLU A 97 -14.99 -2.94 3.72
CA GLU A 97 -16.29 -2.27 3.62
C GLU A 97 -16.78 -1.72 4.96
N GLU A 98 -16.58 -2.45 6.05
CA GLU A 98 -17.14 -2.08 7.36
C GLU A 98 -16.14 -1.36 8.25
N GLN A 99 -14.88 -1.78 8.26
CA GLN A 99 -13.86 -1.11 9.07
C GLN A 99 -13.08 -0.04 8.32
N GLY A 100 -13.22 0.01 6.99
CA GLY A 100 -12.50 0.99 6.20
C GLY A 100 -11.00 0.74 6.13
N VAL A 101 -10.59 -0.52 6.18
CA VAL A 101 -9.17 -0.88 6.10
C VAL A 101 -8.61 -0.52 4.73
N GLU A 102 -7.51 0.22 4.72
CA GLU A 102 -6.80 0.52 3.48
C GLU A 102 -5.88 -0.64 3.12
N THR A 103 -6.06 -1.17 1.91
CA THR A 103 -5.20 -2.25 1.42
C THR A 103 -3.83 -1.69 1.06
N LEU A 104 -2.84 -2.59 0.91
CA LEU A 104 -1.50 -2.18 0.45
C LEU A 104 -1.59 -1.49 -0.91
N ARG A 105 -2.44 -2.02 -1.81
CA ARG A 105 -2.63 -1.43 -3.13
C ARG A 105 -3.16 0.01 -3.02
N ASP A 106 -4.16 0.24 -2.18
CA ASP A 106 -4.75 1.56 -2.01
C ASP A 106 -3.73 2.55 -1.44
N GLN A 107 -2.93 2.12 -0.48
CA GLN A 107 -1.90 2.97 0.11
C GLN A 107 -0.80 3.29 -0.90
N ALA A 108 -0.38 2.29 -1.68
CA ALA A 108 0.63 2.49 -2.71
C ALA A 108 0.13 3.45 -3.78
N LEU A 109 -1.12 3.29 -4.20
CA LEU A 109 -1.74 4.17 -5.19
C LEU A 109 -1.80 5.62 -4.69
N LYS A 110 -2.16 5.79 -3.43
CA LYS A 110 -2.21 7.12 -2.81
C LYS A 110 -0.85 7.79 -2.84
N LEU A 111 0.22 7.05 -2.54
CA LEU A 111 1.57 7.58 -2.57
C LEU A 111 1.99 7.98 -3.98
N VAL A 112 1.58 7.22 -4.99
CA VAL A 112 1.83 7.58 -6.39
C VAL A 112 1.11 8.88 -6.74
N LYS A 113 -0.14 9.00 -6.34
CA LYS A 113 -0.94 10.23 -6.58
C LYS A 113 -0.33 11.45 -5.92
N GLU A 114 0.24 11.27 -4.73
CA GLU A 114 0.88 12.36 -3.98
C GLU A 114 2.27 12.70 -4.48
N GLY A 115 2.79 11.92 -5.43
CA GLY A 115 4.12 12.14 -5.98
C GLY A 115 5.25 11.71 -5.06
N LYS A 116 4.98 10.86 -4.09
CA LYS A 116 5.99 10.40 -3.14
C LYS A 116 6.74 9.17 -3.62
N THR A 117 6.15 8.41 -4.53
CA THR A 117 6.76 7.21 -5.09
C THR A 117 6.43 7.11 -6.58
N THR A 118 6.89 6.04 -7.21
CA THR A 118 6.75 5.86 -8.66
C THR A 118 5.82 4.71 -9.00
N VAL A 119 5.39 4.65 -10.27
CA VAL A 119 4.59 3.53 -10.77
C VAL A 119 5.39 2.23 -10.70
N ASP A 120 6.71 2.28 -10.91
CA ASP A 120 7.55 1.08 -10.81
C ASP A 120 7.46 0.47 -9.42
N GLU A 121 7.50 1.30 -8.37
CA GLU A 121 7.36 0.80 -7.00
C GLU A 121 5.96 0.27 -6.74
N PHE A 122 4.94 0.93 -7.30
CA PHE A 122 3.56 0.45 -7.22
C PHE A 122 3.45 -0.95 -7.85
N ASN A 123 4.04 -1.14 -9.03
CA ASN A 123 3.99 -2.43 -9.71
C ASN A 123 4.67 -3.53 -8.91
N LYS A 124 5.74 -3.23 -8.19
CA LYS A 124 6.41 -4.20 -7.32
C LYS A 124 5.48 -4.66 -6.19
N ILE A 125 4.72 -3.73 -5.62
CA ILE A 125 3.77 -4.05 -4.56
C ILE A 125 2.66 -4.97 -5.10
N ILE A 126 2.11 -4.64 -6.27
CA ILE A 126 1.06 -5.44 -6.89
C ILE A 126 1.56 -6.85 -7.21
N ALA A 127 2.76 -6.97 -7.77
CA ALA A 127 3.34 -8.28 -8.06
C ALA A 127 3.54 -9.11 -6.79
N TYR A 128 3.82 -8.46 -5.69
CA TYR A 128 4.02 -9.13 -4.42
C TYR A 128 2.70 -9.62 -3.82
N ILE A 129 1.64 -8.84 -3.95
CA ILE A 129 0.32 -9.18 -3.42
C ILE A 129 -0.30 -10.32 -4.21
N ASP A 130 -0.15 -10.28 -5.53
CA ASP A 130 -0.68 -11.30 -6.42
C ASP A 130 0.23 -12.52 -6.44
#